data_364c2d292fa8e360d4c39a529a7bb459
#
_entry.id   364c2d292fa8e360d4c39a529a7bb459
#
_cell.length_a   1.000
_cell.length_b   1.000
_cell.length_c   1.000
_cell.angle_alpha   90.00
_cell.angle_beta   90.00
_cell.angle_gamma   90.00
#
_symmetry.space_group_name_H-M   'P 1'
#
loop_
_entity.id
_entity.type
_entity.pdbx_description
1 polymer ?
#
loop_
_entity_poly.entity_id
_entity_poly.type
_entity_poly.pdbx_seq_one_letter_code
_entity_poly.pdbx_strand_id
1 'polypeptide(L)'
;MPVTGSGYADAGIASWGRIGHFGMVRPAMRVFLRVCHHRILVMIAWVYLFIAIGLEVVGTVSLKFSNGFTDWRFSVLTLVVYGLSFWVLSLTLRVIPIGTAYAVWAGLGTAAIAVIGLVFFKEPMTVMKGVFLLMIIGGVVGLKAISSES
;
A
#
# COMPACT_ATOMS: atom_id res chain seq x y z
N MET A 1 32.23 72.85 31.76
CA MET A 1 30.90 73.05 31.10
C MET A 1 30.23 71.69 31.07
N PRO A 2 29.07 71.54 31.64
CA PRO A 2 28.49 70.23 31.94
C PRO A 2 27.69 69.68 30.79
N VAL A 3 27.79 68.38 30.58
CA VAL A 3 26.90 67.61 29.71
C VAL A 3 26.03 66.72 30.59
N THR A 4 24.82 67.09 30.67
CA THR A 4 23.76 66.36 31.36
C THR A 4 23.43 65.07 30.60
N GLY A 5 23.60 63.95 31.26
CA GLY A 5 23.02 62.72 30.83
C GLY A 5 21.68 62.47 31.50
N SER A 6 20.72 61.91 30.88
CA SER A 6 19.59 61.26 31.52
C SER A 6 18.76 60.59 30.42
N GLY A 7 18.41 59.36 30.61
CA GLY A 7 17.31 58.79 29.89
C GLY A 7 17.52 57.44 29.20
N TYR A 8 18.11 56.46 29.85
CA TYR A 8 18.05 55.06 29.42
C TYR A 8 17.68 54.13 30.57
N ALA A 9 16.52 54.28 31.07
CA ALA A 9 15.91 53.28 31.93
C ALA A 9 14.40 53.44 31.76
N ASP A 10 13.76 52.52 31.05
CA ASP A 10 12.36 52.12 31.09
C ASP A 10 11.75 51.73 29.73
N ALA A 11 12.47 50.94 28.95
CA ALA A 11 11.88 50.32 27.76
C ALA A 11 12.16 48.84 27.59
N GLY A 12 12.49 48.10 28.67
CA GLY A 12 12.96 46.74 28.57
C GLY A 12 12.14 45.63 29.24
N ILE A 13 11.04 45.94 29.91
CA ILE A 13 10.37 44.91 30.72
C ILE A 13 8.92 44.56 30.30
N ALA A 14 8.42 45.17 29.22
CA ALA A 14 7.02 44.95 28.84
C ALA A 14 6.76 44.05 27.60
N SER A 15 7.75 43.30 27.10
CA SER A 15 7.55 42.47 25.90
C SER A 15 7.68 40.97 26.08
N TRP A 16 7.91 40.47 27.30
CA TRP A 16 8.08 39.02 27.56
C TRP A 16 6.79 38.27 27.89
N GLY A 17 5.65 38.95 27.92
CA GLY A 17 4.37 38.37 28.38
C GLY A 17 3.45 37.76 27.31
N ARG A 18 3.85 37.69 26.05
CA ARG A 18 2.92 37.25 24.98
C ARG A 18 3.51 36.32 23.91
N ILE A 19 4.53 35.55 24.27
CA ILE A 19 4.90 34.36 23.48
C ILE A 19 4.07 33.20 24.04
N GLY A 20 2.80 33.31 23.74
CA GLY A 20 1.80 32.37 24.20
C GLY A 20 2.04 30.98 23.63
N HIS A 21 1.72 29.99 24.39
CA HIS A 21 1.57 28.57 24.12
C HIS A 21 0.82 28.21 22.82
N PHE A 22 0.36 29.19 22.04
CA PHE A 22 -0.43 29.04 20.82
C PHE A 22 0.42 28.73 19.58
N GLY A 23 1.73 29.02 19.59
CA GLY A 23 2.62 28.79 18.45
C GLY A 23 3.12 27.35 18.31
N MET A 24 3.21 26.62 19.43
CA MET A 24 3.81 25.28 19.48
C MET A 24 2.81 24.17 19.13
N VAL A 25 1.52 24.40 19.27
CA VAL A 25 0.45 23.44 18.98
C VAL A 25 0.24 23.26 17.47
N ARG A 26 0.43 24.31 16.68
CA ARG A 26 0.25 24.27 15.21
C ARG A 26 1.21 23.35 14.46
N PRO A 27 2.52 23.31 14.76
CA PRO A 27 3.42 22.36 14.09
C PRO A 27 3.15 20.92 14.51
N ALA A 28 2.89 20.64 15.78
CA ALA A 28 2.59 19.31 16.28
C ALA A 28 1.27 18.76 15.69
N MET A 29 0.23 19.58 15.62
CA MET A 29 -1.05 19.22 15.00
C MET A 29 -0.88 18.90 13.50
N ARG A 30 -0.07 19.66 12.77
CA ARG A 30 0.21 19.40 11.34
C ARG A 30 1.00 18.10 11.14
N VAL A 31 1.95 17.81 12.00
CA VAL A 31 2.71 16.55 11.97
C VAL A 31 1.78 15.37 12.27
N PHE A 32 0.96 15.49 13.31
CA PHE A 32 0.00 14.45 13.67
C PHE A 32 -1.00 14.17 12.54
N LEU A 33 -1.57 15.21 11.91
CA LEU A 33 -2.48 15.06 10.77
C LEU A 33 -1.80 14.41 9.57
N ARG A 34 -0.55 14.75 9.28
CA ARG A 34 0.23 14.11 8.18
C ARG A 34 0.47 12.63 8.47
N VAL A 35 0.84 12.27 9.68
CA VAL A 35 1.09 10.86 10.07
C VAL A 35 -0.20 10.06 9.99
N CYS A 36 -1.31 10.61 10.51
CA CYS A 36 -2.62 9.96 10.45
C CYS A 36 -3.09 9.77 8.99
N HIS A 37 -2.96 10.81 8.17
CA HIS A 37 -3.29 10.74 6.74
C HIS A 37 -2.44 9.72 5.98
N HIS A 38 -1.13 9.67 6.25
CA HIS A 38 -0.24 8.69 5.64
C HIS A 38 -0.63 7.25 5.99
N ARG A 39 -0.96 6.97 7.25
CA ARG A 39 -1.41 5.64 7.66
C ARG A 39 -2.70 5.21 6.96
N ILE A 40 -3.66 6.11 6.80
CA ILE A 40 -4.91 5.84 6.08
C ILE A 40 -4.62 5.53 4.60
N LEU A 41 -3.76 6.30 3.95
CA LEU A 41 -3.38 6.05 2.54
C LEU A 41 -2.71 4.68 2.36
N VAL A 42 -1.83 4.31 3.28
CA VAL A 42 -1.18 2.98 3.24
C VAL A 42 -2.22 1.86 3.41
N MET A 43 -3.16 1.98 4.35
CA MET A 43 -4.23 0.99 4.51
C MET A 43 -5.09 0.86 3.26
N ILE A 44 -5.48 1.98 2.64
CA ILE A 44 -6.26 1.99 1.40
C ILE A 44 -5.47 1.33 0.26
N ALA A 45 -4.17 1.60 0.16
CA ALA A 45 -3.32 1.00 -0.86
C ALA A 45 -3.24 -0.54 -0.72
N TRP A 46 -3.20 -1.07 0.50
CA TRP A 46 -3.27 -2.51 0.73
C TRP A 46 -4.63 -3.10 0.32
N VAL A 47 -5.72 -2.40 0.59
CA VAL A 47 -7.06 -2.83 0.14
C VAL A 47 -7.12 -2.89 -1.40
N TYR A 48 -6.59 -1.87 -2.09
CA TYR A 48 -6.49 -1.89 -3.55
C TYR A 48 -5.64 -3.05 -4.06
N LEU A 49 -4.54 -3.38 -3.40
CA LEU A 49 -3.72 -4.53 -3.76
C LEU A 49 -4.51 -5.84 -3.69
N PHE A 50 -5.25 -6.07 -2.61
CA PHE A 50 -6.09 -7.28 -2.49
C PHE A 50 -7.22 -7.32 -3.52
N ILE A 51 -7.83 -6.18 -3.84
CA ILE A 51 -8.83 -6.10 -4.91
C ILE A 51 -8.20 -6.44 -6.26
N ALA A 52 -7.01 -5.92 -6.57
CA ALA A 52 -6.29 -6.22 -7.80
C ALA A 52 -5.97 -7.72 -7.92
N ILE A 53 -5.52 -8.36 -6.83
CA ILE A 53 -5.27 -9.81 -6.78
C ILE A 53 -6.58 -10.59 -7.03
N GLY A 54 -7.68 -10.21 -6.39
CA GLY A 54 -8.97 -10.85 -6.60
C GLY A 54 -9.46 -10.76 -8.05
N LEU A 55 -9.31 -9.58 -8.67
CA LEU A 55 -9.65 -9.39 -10.09
C LEU A 55 -8.75 -10.25 -11.00
N GLU A 56 -7.44 -10.30 -10.74
CA GLU A 56 -6.53 -11.16 -11.49
C GLU A 56 -6.95 -12.62 -11.43
N VAL A 57 -7.29 -13.11 -10.24
CA VAL A 57 -7.76 -14.49 -10.05
C VAL A 57 -9.03 -14.76 -10.88
N VAL A 58 -10.00 -13.85 -10.85
CA VAL A 58 -11.21 -13.96 -11.69
C VAL A 58 -10.85 -13.94 -13.18
N GLY A 59 -9.95 -13.05 -13.60
CA GLY A 59 -9.45 -12.98 -14.96
C GLY A 59 -8.79 -14.28 -15.42
N THR A 60 -7.94 -14.87 -14.57
CA THR A 60 -7.24 -16.14 -14.85
C THR A 60 -8.22 -17.32 -14.95
N VAL A 61 -9.21 -17.39 -14.07
CA VAL A 61 -10.27 -18.41 -14.15
C VAL A 61 -11.09 -18.23 -15.43
N SER A 62 -11.46 -17.01 -15.78
CA SER A 62 -12.17 -16.70 -17.02
C SER A 62 -11.35 -17.06 -18.26
N LEU A 63 -10.04 -16.83 -18.21
CA LEU A 63 -9.11 -17.22 -19.27
C LEU A 63 -9.12 -18.74 -19.49
N LYS A 64 -9.17 -19.55 -18.43
CA LYS A 64 -9.29 -21.00 -18.55
C LYS A 64 -10.59 -21.41 -19.22
N PHE A 65 -11.72 -20.75 -18.92
CA PHE A 65 -13.00 -20.99 -19.58
C PHE A 65 -13.08 -20.44 -21.00
N SER A 66 -12.21 -19.50 -21.39
CA SER A 66 -12.18 -18.97 -22.77
C SER A 66 -11.70 -19.97 -23.81
N ASN A 67 -11.15 -21.12 -23.38
CA ASN A 67 -10.62 -22.18 -24.24
C ASN A 67 -9.68 -21.63 -25.35
N GLY A 68 -8.64 -20.91 -24.90
CA GLY A 68 -7.69 -20.30 -25.83
C GLY A 68 -8.27 -19.14 -26.65
N PHE A 69 -9.16 -18.33 -26.05
CA PHE A 69 -9.86 -17.18 -26.66
C PHE A 69 -10.85 -17.55 -27.78
N THR A 70 -11.28 -18.79 -27.85
CA THR A 70 -12.32 -19.23 -28.79
C THR A 70 -13.73 -18.85 -28.34
N ASP A 71 -13.99 -18.87 -27.03
CA ASP A 71 -15.23 -18.34 -26.46
C ASP A 71 -15.11 -16.83 -26.23
N TRP A 72 -15.80 -16.05 -27.07
CA TRP A 72 -15.71 -14.60 -27.05
C TRP A 72 -16.21 -13.99 -25.72
N ARG A 73 -17.17 -14.61 -25.03
CA ARG A 73 -17.74 -14.11 -23.77
C ARG A 73 -16.69 -14.12 -22.67
N PHE A 74 -16.04 -15.26 -22.46
CA PHE A 74 -14.96 -15.39 -21.48
C PHE A 74 -13.71 -14.64 -21.90
N SER A 75 -13.44 -14.53 -23.20
CA SER A 75 -12.31 -13.75 -23.72
C SER A 75 -12.46 -12.26 -23.40
N VAL A 76 -13.64 -11.67 -23.66
CA VAL A 76 -13.91 -10.27 -23.32
C VAL A 76 -13.89 -10.06 -21.81
N LEU A 77 -14.51 -10.95 -21.04
CA LEU A 77 -14.48 -10.89 -19.57
C LEU A 77 -13.04 -10.90 -19.04
N THR A 78 -12.20 -11.78 -19.55
CA THR A 78 -10.77 -11.86 -19.17
C THR A 78 -10.05 -10.54 -19.43
N LEU A 79 -10.20 -9.97 -20.63
CA LEU A 79 -9.52 -8.71 -20.99
C LEU A 79 -9.98 -7.54 -20.12
N VAL A 80 -11.28 -7.43 -19.88
CA VAL A 80 -11.85 -6.37 -19.03
C VAL A 80 -11.35 -6.49 -17.59
N VAL A 81 -11.42 -7.70 -17.03
CA VAL A 81 -11.06 -7.92 -15.63
C VAL A 81 -9.54 -7.78 -15.41
N TYR A 82 -8.70 -8.24 -16.34
CA TYR A 82 -7.27 -7.98 -16.27
C TYR A 82 -6.94 -6.49 -16.39
N GLY A 83 -7.57 -5.79 -17.35
CA GLY A 83 -7.40 -4.34 -17.48
C GLY A 83 -7.75 -3.59 -16.19
N LEU A 84 -8.86 -3.98 -15.55
CA LEU A 84 -9.29 -3.42 -14.27
C LEU A 84 -8.31 -3.78 -13.13
N SER A 85 -7.81 -5.02 -13.09
CA SER A 85 -6.80 -5.46 -12.12
C SER A 85 -5.55 -4.60 -12.20
N PHE A 86 -4.98 -4.42 -13.40
CA PHE A 86 -3.80 -3.59 -13.61
C PHE A 86 -4.06 -2.10 -13.31
N TRP A 87 -5.24 -1.60 -13.62
CA TRP A 87 -5.62 -0.25 -13.27
C TRP A 87 -5.63 -0.04 -11.75
N VAL A 88 -6.28 -0.94 -10.99
CA VAL A 88 -6.30 -0.89 -9.52
C VAL A 88 -4.89 -1.08 -8.94
N LEU A 89 -4.10 -1.99 -9.50
CA LEU A 89 -2.70 -2.19 -9.11
C LEU A 89 -1.88 -0.90 -9.28
N SER A 90 -2.10 -0.16 -10.37
CA SER A 90 -1.39 1.11 -10.61
C SER A 90 -1.66 2.15 -9.51
N LEU A 91 -2.85 2.15 -8.92
CA LEU A 91 -3.19 3.02 -7.78
C LEU A 91 -2.42 2.62 -6.52
N THR A 92 -2.23 1.32 -6.30
CA THR A 92 -1.42 0.78 -5.20
C THR A 92 0.03 1.24 -5.28
N LEU A 93 0.62 1.24 -6.48
CA LEU A 93 2.02 1.61 -6.72
C LEU A 93 2.34 3.09 -6.47
N ARG A 94 1.33 3.92 -6.26
CA ARG A 94 1.53 5.31 -5.83
C ARG A 94 1.97 5.43 -4.37
N VAL A 95 1.72 4.39 -3.57
CA VAL A 95 1.94 4.41 -2.11
C VAL A 95 2.89 3.29 -1.69
N ILE A 96 2.73 2.08 -2.25
CA ILE A 96 3.54 0.91 -1.91
C ILE A 96 4.68 0.77 -2.93
N PRO A 97 5.93 0.54 -2.48
CA PRO A 97 7.07 0.29 -3.37
C PRO A 97 6.78 -0.88 -4.32
N ILE A 98 7.17 -0.73 -5.59
CA ILE A 98 6.86 -1.69 -6.65
C ILE A 98 7.34 -3.11 -6.33
N GLY A 99 8.53 -3.27 -5.75
CA GLY A 99 9.06 -4.59 -5.37
C GLY A 99 8.19 -5.30 -4.34
N THR A 100 7.74 -4.57 -3.30
CA THR A 100 6.86 -5.11 -2.26
C THR A 100 5.47 -5.43 -2.82
N ALA A 101 4.87 -4.50 -3.57
CA ALA A 101 3.55 -4.70 -4.17
C ALA A 101 3.54 -5.91 -5.11
N TYR A 102 4.56 -6.01 -5.98
CA TYR A 102 4.68 -7.11 -6.93
C TYR A 102 4.92 -8.46 -6.25
N ALA A 103 5.80 -8.53 -5.25
CA ALA A 103 6.06 -9.75 -4.51
C ALA A 103 4.79 -10.29 -3.83
N VAL A 104 4.04 -9.41 -3.16
CA VAL A 104 2.77 -9.79 -2.51
C VAL A 104 1.72 -10.19 -3.55
N TRP A 105 1.57 -9.42 -4.62
CA TRP A 105 0.64 -9.69 -5.70
C TRP A 105 0.90 -11.05 -6.36
N ALA A 106 2.14 -11.28 -6.80
CA ALA A 106 2.53 -12.54 -7.44
C ALA A 106 2.42 -13.73 -6.48
N GLY A 107 2.88 -13.58 -5.23
CA GLY A 107 2.83 -14.65 -4.23
C GLY A 107 1.41 -15.06 -3.87
N LEU A 108 0.56 -14.10 -3.51
CA LEU A 108 -0.84 -14.36 -3.16
C LEU A 108 -1.68 -14.77 -4.37
N GLY A 109 -1.45 -14.16 -5.53
CA GLY A 109 -2.12 -14.54 -6.78
C GLY A 109 -1.82 -16.00 -7.13
N THR A 110 -0.56 -16.41 -7.13
CA THR A 110 -0.16 -17.81 -7.35
C THR A 110 -0.78 -18.76 -6.35
N ALA A 111 -0.77 -18.43 -5.06
CA ALA A 111 -1.37 -19.26 -4.03
C ALA A 111 -2.89 -19.41 -4.23
N ALA A 112 -3.58 -18.32 -4.52
CA ALA A 112 -5.02 -18.32 -4.76
C ALA A 112 -5.40 -19.17 -5.98
N ILE A 113 -4.67 -19.02 -7.09
CA ILE A 113 -4.89 -19.82 -8.31
C ILE A 113 -4.60 -21.31 -8.05
N ALA A 114 -3.56 -21.65 -7.28
CA ALA A 114 -3.27 -23.03 -6.94
C ALA A 114 -4.39 -23.67 -6.10
N VAL A 115 -4.98 -22.94 -5.15
CA VAL A 115 -6.14 -23.40 -4.38
C VAL A 115 -7.36 -23.58 -5.27
N ILE A 116 -7.63 -22.65 -6.17
CA ILE A 116 -8.75 -22.75 -7.12
C ILE A 116 -8.54 -23.92 -8.07
N GLY A 117 -7.33 -24.13 -8.59
CA GLY A 117 -6.96 -25.28 -9.42
C GLY A 117 -7.27 -26.60 -8.73
N LEU A 118 -6.88 -26.72 -7.46
CA LEU A 118 -7.16 -27.90 -6.65
C LEU A 118 -8.68 -28.11 -6.42
N VAL A 119 -9.39 -27.08 -5.97
CA VAL A 119 -10.78 -27.20 -5.50
C VAL A 119 -11.75 -27.28 -6.67
N PHE A 120 -11.65 -26.37 -7.64
CA PHE A 120 -12.62 -26.25 -8.75
C PHE A 120 -12.24 -27.08 -9.96
N PHE A 121 -10.96 -27.15 -10.28
CA PHE A 121 -10.49 -27.88 -11.47
C PHE A 121 -9.97 -29.27 -11.14
N LYS A 122 -9.99 -29.68 -9.86
CA LYS A 122 -9.51 -30.98 -9.37
C LYS A 122 -8.11 -31.32 -9.85
N GLU A 123 -7.26 -30.29 -9.97
CA GLU A 123 -5.87 -30.48 -10.39
C GLU A 123 -5.09 -31.24 -9.30
N PRO A 124 -4.21 -32.20 -9.67
CA PRO A 124 -3.48 -32.97 -8.68
C PRO A 124 -2.51 -32.06 -7.91
N MET A 125 -2.66 -32.05 -6.58
CA MET A 125 -1.74 -31.36 -5.69
C MET A 125 -0.73 -32.36 -5.15
N THR A 126 0.50 -32.29 -5.60
CA THR A 126 1.58 -33.08 -5.02
C THR A 126 2.14 -32.38 -3.78
N VAL A 127 2.69 -33.17 -2.85
CA VAL A 127 3.34 -32.62 -1.64
C VAL A 127 4.40 -31.58 -2.00
N MET A 128 5.19 -31.84 -3.07
CA MET A 128 6.21 -30.91 -3.55
C MET A 128 5.63 -29.57 -4.02
N LYS A 129 4.49 -29.58 -4.73
CA LYS A 129 3.79 -28.33 -5.10
C LYS A 129 3.39 -27.53 -3.85
N GLY A 130 2.87 -28.21 -2.82
CA GLY A 130 2.52 -27.60 -1.55
C GLY A 130 3.73 -26.95 -0.87
N VAL A 131 4.86 -27.67 -0.80
CA VAL A 131 6.10 -27.15 -0.21
C VAL A 131 6.58 -25.91 -0.93
N PHE A 132 6.63 -25.92 -2.27
CA PHE A 132 7.09 -24.77 -3.05
C PHE A 132 6.14 -23.57 -2.92
N LEU A 133 4.83 -23.78 -2.85
CA LEU A 133 3.87 -22.70 -2.57
C LEU A 133 4.09 -22.08 -1.19
N LEU A 134 4.35 -22.89 -0.17
CA LEU A 134 4.69 -22.41 1.18
C LEU A 134 6.00 -21.62 1.17
N MET A 135 6.99 -22.03 0.39
CA MET A 135 8.25 -21.27 0.23
C MET A 135 8.01 -19.92 -0.41
N ILE A 136 7.14 -19.84 -1.44
CA ILE A 136 6.77 -18.56 -2.09
C ILE A 136 6.10 -17.64 -1.06
N ILE A 137 5.10 -18.14 -0.33
CA ILE A 137 4.41 -17.36 0.70
C ILE A 137 5.37 -16.91 1.79
N GLY A 138 6.23 -17.82 2.28
CA GLY A 138 7.26 -17.52 3.28
C GLY A 138 8.25 -16.45 2.80
N GLY A 139 8.67 -16.51 1.54
CA GLY A 139 9.53 -15.50 0.92
C GLY A 139 8.86 -14.12 0.86
N VAL A 140 7.58 -14.05 0.48
CA VAL A 140 6.79 -12.81 0.45
C VAL A 140 6.64 -12.21 1.85
N VAL A 141 6.32 -13.02 2.86
CA VAL A 141 6.20 -12.57 4.24
C VAL A 141 7.54 -12.09 4.78
N GLY A 142 8.63 -12.82 4.50
CA GLY A 142 9.99 -12.42 4.89
C GLY A 142 10.41 -11.10 4.24
N LEU A 143 10.16 -10.92 2.95
CA LEU A 143 10.45 -9.66 2.25
C LEU A 143 9.68 -8.48 2.84
N LYS A 144 8.40 -8.69 3.18
CA LYS A 144 7.59 -7.66 3.83
C LYS A 144 8.13 -7.30 5.22
N ALA A 145 8.56 -8.27 6.01
CA ALA A 145 9.11 -8.04 7.34
C ALA A 145 10.36 -7.16 7.28
N ILE A 146 11.29 -7.44 6.36
CA ILE A 146 12.51 -6.65 6.17
C ILE A 146 12.19 -5.23 5.65
N SER A 147 11.22 -5.10 4.75
CA SER A 147 10.84 -3.80 4.17
C SER A 147 10.12 -2.88 5.17
N SER A 148 9.66 -3.40 6.29
CA SER A 148 9.01 -2.60 7.35
C SER A 148 10.02 -1.98 8.33
N GLU A 149 11.28 -2.40 8.29
CA GLU A 149 12.34 -1.91 9.18
C GLU A 149 13.23 -0.83 8.53
N SER A 150 13.07 -0.58 7.23
CA SER A 150 13.80 0.45 6.46
C SER A 150 12.89 1.64 6.13
#